data_d6758a22def92555018d7db6e91bd941
#
_entry.id   d6758a22def92555018d7db6e91bd941
#
_cell.length_a   1.000
_cell.length_b   1.000
_cell.length_c   1.000
_cell.angle_alpha   90.00
_cell.angle_beta   90.00
_cell.angle_gamma   90.00
#
_symmetry.space_group_name_H-M   'P 1'
#
loop_
_entity.id
_entity.type
_entity.pdbx_description
1 polymer ?
#
loop_
_entity_poly.entity_id
_entity_poly.type
_entity_poly.pdbx_seq_one_letter_code
_entity_poly.pdbx_strand_id
1 'polypeptide(L)'
;VAELRNIRIMSDAHEYDIDVNQSIYHCLVRIPGDKRSKICLPEETASKGSDISMVVAHAFREMAKASDIAIQNGGGVRIDIAKGDLTMGDAYKLLPFANTLVEMDMTGAEIKTVLEEALDYALQPDGSDGAYPYAAGLRWHVDTSKPAGSRLSNMEFKGRNDSSWSALDSNSTYR
;
A
#
# COMPACT_ATOMS: atom_id res chain seq x y z
N VAL A 1 16.45 14.23 14.72
CA VAL A 1 15.03 14.48 14.43
C VAL A 1 14.96 14.83 12.96
N ALA A 2 14.58 13.89 12.11
CA ALA A 2 14.27 14.20 10.73
C ALA A 2 12.89 14.86 10.74
N GLU A 3 12.84 16.15 10.42
CA GLU A 3 11.58 16.83 10.17
C GLU A 3 11.00 16.27 8.85
N LEU A 4 9.97 15.45 8.96
CA LEU A 4 9.11 15.12 7.83
C LEU A 4 8.20 16.32 7.57
N ARG A 5 8.78 17.40 7.05
CA ARG A 5 8.01 18.54 6.55
C ARG A 5 7.64 18.23 5.10
N ASN A 6 6.35 18.15 4.83
CA ASN A 6 5.75 18.05 3.50
C ASN A 6 6.06 16.78 2.73
N ILE A 7 5.59 15.63 3.22
CA ILE A 7 5.41 14.46 2.34
C ILE A 7 4.15 14.72 1.52
N ARG A 8 4.34 15.22 0.31
CA ARG A 8 3.27 15.32 -0.67
C ARG A 8 3.14 13.97 -1.37
N ILE A 9 2.17 13.17 -0.94
CA ILE A 9 1.85 11.93 -1.62
C ILE A 9 0.83 12.26 -2.69
N MET A 10 1.31 12.31 -3.93
CA MET A 10 0.45 12.47 -5.09
C MET A 10 0.02 11.08 -5.57
N SER A 11 -1.20 10.68 -5.29
CA SER A 11 -1.89 9.67 -6.06
C SER A 11 -2.90 10.37 -6.95
N ASP A 12 -2.84 10.14 -8.26
CA ASP A 12 -3.64 10.88 -9.25
C ASP A 12 -5.14 10.56 -9.25
N ALA A 13 -5.62 9.76 -8.34
CA ALA A 13 -7.05 9.62 -8.11
C ALA A 13 -7.54 10.54 -6.98
N HIS A 14 -6.66 10.86 -6.03
CA HIS A 14 -6.90 11.82 -4.97
C HIS A 14 -5.52 12.34 -4.58
N GLU A 15 -5.30 13.62 -4.76
CA GLU A 15 -4.14 14.32 -4.24
C GLU A 15 -4.26 14.30 -2.72
N TYR A 16 -3.64 13.31 -2.08
CA TYR A 16 -3.50 13.30 -0.62
C TYR A 16 -2.38 14.29 -0.29
N ASP A 17 -2.72 15.55 -0.10
CA ASP A 17 -1.92 16.40 0.75
C ASP A 17 -2.00 15.79 2.15
N ILE A 18 -0.96 15.05 2.53
CA ILE A 18 -0.81 14.69 3.92
C ILE A 18 -0.42 15.98 4.62
N ASP A 19 -1.43 16.73 5.02
CA ASP A 19 -1.25 17.77 6.01
C ASP A 19 -0.82 17.06 7.30
N VAL A 20 0.45 17.26 7.69
CA VAL A 20 0.97 16.78 8.99
C VAL A 20 0.13 17.28 10.17
N ASN A 21 -0.78 18.22 9.91
CA ASN A 21 -1.78 18.68 10.88
C ASN A 21 -3.04 17.81 10.92
N GLN A 22 -3.22 16.85 10.02
CA GLN A 22 -4.30 15.87 10.11
C GLN A 22 -3.74 14.56 10.69
N SER A 23 -4.59 13.83 11.39
CA SER A 23 -4.23 12.49 11.85
C SER A 23 -4.16 11.56 10.64
N ILE A 24 -3.04 10.87 10.48
CA ILE A 24 -2.90 9.79 9.52
C ILE A 24 -3.38 8.54 10.23
N TYR A 25 -4.49 7.97 9.78
CA TYR A 25 -5.05 6.78 10.39
C TYR A 25 -4.52 5.54 9.69
N HIS A 26 -4.03 4.61 10.47
CA HIS A 26 -3.70 3.29 9.98
C HIS A 26 -4.97 2.44 9.95
N CYS A 27 -5.48 2.24 8.75
CA CYS A 27 -6.60 1.35 8.53
C CYS A 27 -6.13 0.17 7.71
N LEU A 28 -5.90 -0.98 8.34
CA LEU A 28 -5.78 -2.21 7.60
C LEU A 28 -7.13 -2.50 6.94
N VAL A 29 -7.12 -2.99 5.71
CA VAL A 29 -8.34 -3.58 5.15
C VAL A 29 -8.77 -4.70 6.08
N ARG A 30 -9.99 -4.57 6.60
CA ARG A 30 -10.50 -5.49 7.59
C ARG A 30 -11.44 -6.49 6.94
N ILE A 31 -11.16 -7.74 7.22
CA ILE A 31 -12.19 -8.76 7.19
C ILE A 31 -13.09 -8.52 8.40
N PRO A 32 -14.43 -8.64 8.27
CA PRO A 32 -15.34 -8.45 9.38
C PRO A 32 -14.88 -9.22 10.64
N GLY A 33 -14.67 -8.49 11.74
CA GLY A 33 -14.23 -9.07 13.01
C GLY A 33 -12.79 -8.79 13.42
N ASP A 34 -11.93 -8.26 12.55
CA ASP A 34 -10.58 -7.85 12.94
C ASP A 34 -10.60 -6.60 13.82
N LYS A 35 -9.85 -6.63 14.93
CA LYS A 35 -9.80 -5.58 15.96
C LYS A 35 -8.45 -4.86 16.03
N ARG A 36 -7.60 -4.94 15.01
CA ARG A 36 -6.23 -4.42 15.06
C ARG A 36 -6.13 -2.91 15.09
N SER A 37 -7.05 -2.18 14.47
CA SER A 37 -7.12 -0.72 14.62
C SER A 37 -8.30 -0.32 15.52
N LYS A 38 -8.06 0.65 16.39
CA LYS A 38 -9.11 1.23 17.23
C LYS A 38 -9.70 2.50 16.62
N ILE A 39 -9.07 3.05 15.61
CA ILE A 39 -9.35 4.38 15.06
C ILE A 39 -10.20 4.27 13.80
N CYS A 40 -9.97 3.26 12.97
CA CYS A 40 -10.67 3.12 11.70
C CYS A 40 -11.82 2.13 11.77
N LEU A 41 -12.97 2.58 11.31
CA LEU A 41 -14.13 1.72 11.14
C LEU A 41 -13.98 0.88 9.87
N PRO A 42 -14.48 -0.36 9.84
CA PRO A 42 -14.43 -1.23 8.66
C PRO A 42 -15.00 -0.56 7.40
N GLU A 43 -16.03 0.26 7.57
CA GLU A 43 -16.71 0.98 6.48
C GLU A 43 -15.79 2.02 5.83
N GLU A 44 -14.86 2.62 6.57
CA GLU A 44 -13.94 3.64 6.06
C GLU A 44 -12.81 3.03 5.23
N THR A 45 -12.39 1.80 5.57
CA THR A 45 -11.28 1.11 4.91
C THR A 45 -11.70 0.20 3.77
N ALA A 46 -12.92 -0.29 3.76
CA ALA A 46 -13.41 -1.23 2.75
C ALA A 46 -13.35 -0.68 1.32
N SER A 47 -13.50 0.65 1.16
CA SER A 47 -13.51 1.29 -0.17
C SER A 47 -12.21 2.02 -0.53
N LYS A 48 -11.41 2.41 0.47
CA LYS A 48 -10.24 3.30 0.26
C LYS A 48 -8.90 2.68 0.66
N GLY A 49 -8.91 1.63 1.46
CA GLY A 49 -7.71 1.02 2.02
C GLY A 49 -7.14 1.80 3.20
N SER A 50 -5.89 1.55 3.52
CA SER A 50 -5.17 2.14 4.65
C SER A 50 -4.24 3.26 4.19
N ASP A 51 -4.48 4.47 4.66
CA ASP A 51 -3.66 5.64 4.33
C ASP A 51 -2.20 5.44 4.77
N ILE A 52 -1.97 4.98 6.00
CA ILE A 52 -0.60 4.78 6.50
C ILE A 52 0.14 3.67 5.76
N SER A 53 -0.55 2.62 5.30
CA SER A 53 0.07 1.58 4.48
C SER A 53 0.48 2.10 3.10
N MET A 54 -0.30 3.01 2.52
CA MET A 54 0.07 3.72 1.30
C MET A 54 1.29 4.62 1.52
N VAL A 55 1.34 5.36 2.63
CA VAL A 55 2.50 6.19 3.02
C VAL A 55 3.77 5.34 3.11
N VAL A 56 3.69 4.16 3.74
CA VAL A 56 4.81 3.24 3.85
C VAL A 56 5.28 2.76 2.48
N ALA A 57 4.35 2.37 1.60
CA ALA A 57 4.69 1.95 0.24
C ALA A 57 5.41 3.09 -0.54
N HIS A 58 4.94 4.33 -0.40
CA HIS A 58 5.60 5.49 -0.99
C HIS A 58 7.00 5.73 -0.40
N ALA A 59 7.16 5.61 0.92
CA ALA A 59 8.46 5.74 1.57
C ALA A 59 9.45 4.68 1.07
N PHE A 60 9.01 3.44 0.88
CA PHE A 60 9.84 2.37 0.31
C PHE A 60 10.26 2.69 -1.12
N ARG A 61 9.32 3.15 -1.95
CA ARG A 61 9.64 3.61 -3.31
C ARG A 61 10.67 4.74 -3.31
N GLU A 62 10.56 5.68 -2.36
CA GLU A 62 11.54 6.77 -2.23
C GLU A 62 12.92 6.30 -1.76
N MET A 63 13.00 5.25 -0.98
CA MET A 63 14.27 4.63 -0.58
C MET A 63 14.89 3.83 -1.74
N ALA A 64 14.11 3.06 -2.45
CA ALA A 64 14.53 2.21 -3.59
C ALA A 64 14.60 3.06 -4.88
N LYS A 65 15.65 3.85 -5.02
CA LYS A 65 15.78 4.87 -6.09
C LYS A 65 15.74 4.30 -7.52
N ALA A 66 16.07 3.04 -7.70
CA ALA A 66 16.04 2.37 -9.00
C ALA A 66 14.68 1.73 -9.31
N SER A 67 13.78 1.66 -8.33
CA SER A 67 12.48 1.00 -8.48
C SER A 67 11.37 2.00 -8.79
N ASP A 68 10.56 1.70 -9.78
CA ASP A 68 9.37 2.48 -10.13
C ASP A 68 8.13 2.07 -9.33
N ILE A 69 8.10 0.83 -8.85
CA ILE A 69 7.02 0.26 -8.06
C ILE A 69 7.57 -0.14 -6.69
N ALA A 70 6.78 0.07 -5.65
CA ALA A 70 7.00 -0.55 -4.36
C ALA A 70 5.71 -1.23 -3.89
N ILE A 71 5.84 -2.44 -3.33
CA ILE A 71 4.72 -3.21 -2.80
C ILE A 71 4.98 -3.48 -1.32
N GLN A 72 3.94 -3.28 -0.50
CA GLN A 72 3.95 -3.50 0.94
C GLN A 72 2.71 -4.29 1.34
N ASN A 73 2.89 -5.30 2.17
CA ASN A 73 1.78 -6.03 2.76
C ASN A 73 1.21 -5.28 3.99
N GLY A 74 -0.10 -5.23 4.13
CA GLY A 74 -0.78 -4.50 5.21
C GLY A 74 -0.33 -4.92 6.61
N GLY A 75 -0.06 -6.21 6.82
CA GLY A 75 0.39 -6.75 8.11
C GLY A 75 1.77 -6.28 8.57
N GLY A 76 2.58 -5.74 7.67
CA GLY A 76 3.87 -5.14 8.01
C GLY A 76 3.74 -3.82 8.78
N VAL A 77 2.62 -3.12 8.62
CA VAL A 77 2.31 -1.84 9.27
C VAL A 77 1.53 -2.11 10.55
N ARG A 78 2.01 -1.66 11.71
CA ARG A 78 1.56 -2.18 13.01
C ARG A 78 0.85 -1.21 13.93
N ILE A 79 0.93 0.09 13.67
CA ILE A 79 0.27 1.12 14.50
C ILE A 79 -0.39 2.19 13.64
N ASP A 80 -1.35 2.88 14.25
CA ASP A 80 -1.88 4.15 13.75
C ASP A 80 -0.91 5.29 14.10
N ILE A 81 -0.83 6.29 13.24
CA ILE A 81 -0.06 7.51 13.50
C ILE A 81 -1.04 8.63 13.86
N ALA A 82 -0.93 9.14 15.07
CA ALA A 82 -1.74 10.27 15.52
C ALA A 82 -1.22 11.59 14.92
N LYS A 83 -2.10 12.59 14.89
CA LYS A 83 -1.72 13.96 14.52
C LYS A 83 -0.59 14.47 15.42
N GLY A 84 0.44 15.07 14.82
CA GLY A 84 1.58 15.64 15.51
C GLY A 84 2.90 15.26 14.86
N ASP A 85 3.99 15.40 15.61
CA ASP A 85 5.31 15.07 15.15
C ASP A 85 5.50 13.55 15.07
N LEU A 86 6.04 13.05 13.95
CA LEU A 86 6.46 11.68 13.80
C LEU A 86 7.89 11.52 14.33
N THR A 87 8.04 10.68 15.35
CA THR A 87 9.34 10.40 15.95
C THR A 87 9.95 9.11 15.38
N MET A 88 11.27 8.94 15.58
CA MET A 88 11.94 7.67 15.28
C MET A 88 11.33 6.50 16.08
N GLY A 89 10.88 6.76 17.32
CA GLY A 89 10.20 5.77 18.14
C GLY A 89 8.88 5.30 17.51
N ASP A 90 8.16 6.20 16.87
CA ASP A 90 6.91 5.86 16.15
C ASP A 90 7.21 5.07 14.88
N ALA A 91 8.27 5.42 14.14
CA ALA A 91 8.70 4.65 12.98
C ALA A 91 9.07 3.19 13.34
N TYR A 92 9.78 2.97 14.45
CA TYR A 92 10.09 1.62 14.94
C TYR A 92 8.86 0.84 15.42
N LYS A 93 7.85 1.51 15.97
CA LYS A 93 6.58 0.88 16.31
C LYS A 93 5.74 0.58 15.07
N LEU A 94 5.79 1.46 14.08
CA LEU A 94 5.08 1.32 12.82
C LEU A 94 5.58 0.10 12.02
N LEU A 95 6.89 -0.06 11.94
CA LEU A 95 7.57 -1.11 11.16
C LEU A 95 8.56 -1.89 12.05
N PRO A 96 8.07 -2.72 13.01
CA PRO A 96 8.92 -3.32 14.04
C PRO A 96 9.71 -4.56 13.60
N PHE A 97 9.47 -5.07 12.38
CA PHE A 97 10.00 -6.39 11.97
C PHE A 97 11.43 -6.35 11.43
N ALA A 98 12.07 -5.18 11.34
CA ALA A 98 13.41 -5.02 10.79
C ALA A 98 13.61 -5.66 9.40
N ASN A 99 12.56 -5.65 8.58
CA ASN A 99 12.61 -6.16 7.22
C ASN A 99 13.56 -5.32 6.36
N THR A 100 14.17 -5.96 5.36
CA THR A 100 14.98 -5.29 4.35
C THR A 100 14.18 -5.07 3.07
N LEU A 101 14.50 -3.99 2.35
CA LEU A 101 13.98 -3.80 0.99
C LEU A 101 14.74 -4.72 0.03
N VAL A 102 14.00 -5.37 -0.85
CA VAL A 102 14.53 -6.18 -1.93
C VAL A 102 14.04 -5.57 -3.24
N GLU A 103 14.95 -5.31 -4.16
CA GLU A 103 14.62 -4.86 -5.52
C GLU A 103 14.72 -6.04 -6.48
N MET A 104 13.74 -6.17 -7.37
CA MET A 104 13.71 -7.23 -8.39
C MET A 104 13.02 -6.73 -9.65
N ASP A 105 13.34 -7.33 -10.77
CA ASP A 105 12.66 -7.11 -12.03
C ASP A 105 11.53 -8.13 -12.19
N MET A 106 10.34 -7.67 -12.53
CA MET A 106 9.15 -8.51 -12.74
C MET A 106 8.39 -8.04 -13.97
N THR A 107 7.80 -8.97 -14.71
CA THR A 107 6.85 -8.63 -15.77
C THR A 107 5.51 -8.16 -15.17
N GLY A 108 4.74 -7.39 -15.93
CA GLY A 108 3.41 -6.98 -15.47
C GLY A 108 2.48 -8.17 -15.20
N ALA A 109 2.66 -9.27 -15.94
CA ALA A 109 1.92 -10.51 -15.70
C ALA A 109 2.28 -11.15 -14.35
N GLU A 110 3.58 -11.19 -13.98
CA GLU A 110 4.05 -11.70 -12.69
C GLU A 110 3.58 -10.81 -11.54
N ILE A 111 3.66 -9.48 -11.69
CA ILE A 111 3.14 -8.53 -10.71
C ILE A 111 1.66 -8.80 -10.45
N LYS A 112 0.84 -8.93 -11.52
CA LYS A 112 -0.58 -9.23 -11.38
C LYS A 112 -0.79 -10.55 -10.63
N THR A 113 -0.05 -11.59 -10.98
CA THR A 113 -0.17 -12.92 -10.35
C THR A 113 0.10 -12.84 -8.85
N VAL A 114 1.21 -12.22 -8.45
CA VAL A 114 1.57 -12.05 -7.02
C VAL A 114 0.50 -11.26 -6.25
N LEU A 115 -0.03 -10.21 -6.84
CA LEU A 115 -1.08 -9.41 -6.19
C LEU A 115 -2.40 -10.17 -6.08
N GLU A 116 -2.79 -10.95 -7.08
CA GLU A 116 -3.98 -11.81 -7.02
C GLU A 116 -3.82 -12.89 -5.95
N GLU A 117 -2.65 -13.54 -5.85
CA GLU A 117 -2.37 -14.55 -4.81
C GLU A 117 -2.41 -13.94 -3.40
N ALA A 118 -1.86 -12.73 -3.24
CA ALA A 118 -1.91 -12.00 -1.97
C ALA A 118 -3.35 -11.66 -1.56
N LEU A 119 -4.17 -11.21 -2.51
CA LEU A 119 -5.59 -10.93 -2.30
C LEU A 119 -6.36 -12.21 -1.99
N ASP A 120 -6.11 -13.28 -2.72
CA ASP A 120 -6.78 -14.56 -2.49
C ASP A 120 -6.54 -15.06 -1.08
N TYR A 121 -5.28 -15.00 -0.63
CA TYR A 121 -4.95 -15.38 0.75
C TYR A 121 -5.56 -14.43 1.79
N ALA A 122 -5.55 -13.12 1.52
CA ALA A 122 -6.11 -12.13 2.44
C ALA A 122 -7.63 -12.27 2.62
N LEU A 123 -8.33 -12.76 1.60
CA LEU A 123 -9.80 -12.85 1.56
C LEU A 123 -10.34 -14.24 1.90
N GLN A 124 -9.48 -15.24 2.12
CA GLN A 124 -9.90 -16.57 2.55
C GLN A 124 -10.34 -16.56 4.02
N PRO A 125 -11.32 -17.42 4.41
CA PRO A 125 -11.77 -17.53 5.80
C PRO A 125 -10.64 -17.82 6.80
N ASP A 126 -9.68 -18.66 6.39
CA ASP A 126 -8.51 -19.05 7.20
C ASP A 126 -7.24 -18.28 6.81
N GLY A 127 -7.37 -17.25 5.97
CA GLY A 127 -6.29 -16.43 5.50
C GLY A 127 -5.89 -15.32 6.49
N SER A 128 -5.01 -14.45 6.05
CA SER A 128 -4.58 -13.30 6.84
C SER A 128 -4.75 -12.01 6.04
N ASP A 129 -5.55 -11.09 6.56
CA ASP A 129 -5.68 -9.73 6.04
C ASP A 129 -4.34 -8.96 6.00
N GLY A 130 -3.36 -9.43 6.79
CA GLY A 130 -2.00 -8.93 6.71
C GLY A 130 -1.31 -9.16 5.36
N ALA A 131 -1.81 -10.06 4.53
CA ALA A 131 -1.32 -10.26 3.17
C ALA A 131 -1.86 -9.24 2.16
N TYR A 132 -2.88 -8.45 2.51
CA TYR A 132 -3.48 -7.49 1.60
C TYR A 132 -2.43 -6.50 1.08
N PRO A 133 -2.28 -6.35 -0.26
CA PRO A 133 -1.20 -5.56 -0.84
C PRO A 133 -1.55 -4.08 -0.93
N TYR A 134 -0.55 -3.25 -0.67
CA TYR A 134 -0.53 -1.82 -0.94
C TYR A 134 0.66 -1.50 -1.84
N ALA A 135 0.53 -0.51 -2.73
CA ALA A 135 1.61 -0.18 -3.65
C ALA A 135 1.78 1.32 -3.87
N ALA A 136 2.99 1.70 -4.27
CA ALA A 136 3.31 3.00 -4.83
C ALA A 136 3.81 2.82 -6.28
N GLY A 137 3.38 3.70 -7.19
CA GLY A 137 3.67 3.60 -8.62
C GLY A 137 2.79 2.58 -9.36
N LEU A 138 1.85 1.95 -8.66
CA LEU A 138 0.89 1.00 -9.22
C LEU A 138 -0.47 1.21 -8.55
N ARG A 139 -1.56 1.09 -9.32
CA ARG A 139 -2.93 1.15 -8.83
C ARG A 139 -3.82 0.17 -9.56
N TRP A 140 -4.93 -0.23 -8.93
CA TRP A 140 -5.87 -1.20 -9.48
C TRP A 140 -7.24 -1.10 -8.84
N HIS A 141 -8.23 -1.75 -9.45
CA HIS A 141 -9.53 -2.01 -8.86
C HIS A 141 -9.61 -3.46 -8.38
N VAL A 142 -10.24 -3.67 -7.21
CA VAL A 142 -10.52 -4.99 -6.66
C VAL A 142 -12.02 -5.26 -6.70
N ASP A 143 -12.42 -6.38 -7.27
CA ASP A 143 -13.79 -6.90 -7.21
C ASP A 143 -13.78 -8.20 -6.41
N THR A 144 -14.18 -8.14 -5.15
CA THR A 144 -14.19 -9.29 -4.22
C THR A 144 -15.26 -10.33 -4.57
N SER A 145 -16.23 -10.01 -5.45
CA SER A 145 -17.22 -10.95 -5.94
C SER A 145 -16.68 -11.92 -7.01
N LYS A 146 -15.54 -11.59 -7.60
CA LYS A 146 -14.87 -12.41 -8.61
C LYS A 146 -14.14 -13.60 -7.98
N PRO A 147 -13.98 -14.68 -8.74
CA PRO A 147 -13.19 -15.83 -8.29
C PRO A 147 -11.71 -15.45 -8.06
N ALA A 148 -11.03 -16.29 -7.27
CA ALA A 148 -9.59 -16.22 -7.06
C ALA A 148 -8.82 -16.08 -8.38
N GLY A 149 -7.79 -15.25 -8.41
CA GLY A 149 -6.98 -14.99 -9.60
C GLY A 149 -7.63 -14.09 -10.67
N SER A 150 -8.81 -13.53 -10.40
CA SER A 150 -9.55 -12.68 -11.35
C SER A 150 -10.17 -11.45 -10.71
N ARG A 151 -9.71 -11.07 -9.52
CA ARG A 151 -10.27 -9.95 -8.75
C ARG A 151 -9.71 -8.60 -9.14
N LEU A 152 -8.50 -8.57 -9.71
CA LEU A 152 -7.84 -7.33 -10.12
C LEU A 152 -8.24 -6.92 -11.55
N SER A 153 -8.57 -5.65 -11.69
CA SER A 153 -8.87 -5.02 -12.99
C SER A 153 -8.32 -3.59 -13.03
N ASN A 154 -8.25 -3.02 -14.22
CA ASN A 154 -7.79 -1.65 -14.45
C ASN A 154 -6.45 -1.37 -13.73
N MET A 155 -5.49 -2.30 -13.90
CA MET A 155 -4.16 -2.10 -13.36
C MET A 155 -3.42 -1.05 -14.16
N GLU A 156 -2.93 -0.04 -13.48
CA GLU A 156 -2.23 1.08 -14.08
C GLU A 156 -0.90 1.33 -13.36
N PHE A 157 0.08 1.69 -14.13
CA PHE A 157 1.44 1.98 -13.72
C PHE A 157 1.78 3.46 -13.94
N LYS A 158 2.60 4.01 -13.06
CA LYS A 158 3.19 5.34 -13.21
C LYS A 158 4.64 5.33 -12.75
N GLY A 159 5.57 5.36 -13.70
CA GLY A 159 7.00 5.50 -13.41
C GLY A 159 7.34 6.81 -12.71
N ARG A 160 8.56 6.89 -12.17
CA ARG A 160 8.98 8.09 -11.41
C ARG A 160 8.97 9.38 -12.21
N ASN A 161 9.22 9.29 -13.53
CA ASN A 161 9.31 10.43 -14.42
C ASN A 161 8.05 10.61 -15.28
N ASP A 162 7.03 9.77 -15.08
CA ASP A 162 5.80 9.84 -15.85
C ASP A 162 4.88 10.93 -15.30
N SER A 163 4.26 11.67 -16.18
CA SER A 163 3.26 12.69 -15.82
C SER A 163 1.86 12.08 -15.63
N SER A 164 1.60 10.90 -16.22
CA SER A 164 0.28 10.26 -16.24
C SER A 164 0.37 8.76 -15.96
N TRP A 165 -0.76 8.19 -15.53
CA TRP A 165 -0.93 6.75 -15.41
C TRP A 165 -1.14 6.11 -16.78
N SER A 166 -0.59 4.93 -16.99
CA SER A 166 -0.76 4.10 -18.18
C SER A 166 -1.16 2.68 -17.76
N ALA A 167 -1.83 1.94 -18.65
CA ALA A 167 -2.16 0.55 -18.36
C ALA A 167 -0.88 -0.26 -18.11
N LEU A 168 -0.91 -1.13 -17.10
CA LEU A 168 0.19 -2.07 -16.83
C LEU A 168 0.27 -3.08 -18.00
N ASP A 169 1.38 -3.05 -18.73
CA ASP A 169 1.63 -4.00 -19.82
C ASP A 169 2.15 -5.33 -19.26
N SER A 170 1.43 -6.41 -19.53
CA SER A 170 1.75 -7.75 -19.04
C SER A 170 3.13 -8.27 -19.49
N ASN A 171 3.63 -7.79 -20.63
CA ASN A 171 4.90 -8.26 -21.22
C ASN A 171 6.09 -7.34 -20.89
N SER A 172 5.84 -6.13 -20.43
CA SER A 172 6.89 -5.21 -20.03
C SER A 172 7.47 -5.58 -18.67
N THR A 173 8.75 -5.29 -18.48
CA THR A 173 9.44 -5.51 -17.20
C THR A 173 9.47 -4.22 -16.39
N TYR A 174 9.17 -4.34 -15.13
CA TYR A 174 9.14 -3.26 -14.13
C TYR A 174 10.06 -3.61 -12.95
N ARG A 175 10.60 -2.58 -12.32
CA ARG A 175 11.40 -2.75 -11.10
C ARG A 175 10.70 -2.08 -9.94
#